data_399d75d972d553773856df6987f04ccb
#
_entry.id   399d75d972d553773856df6987f04ccb
#
_cell.length_a   1.000
_cell.length_b   1.000
_cell.length_c   1.000
_cell.angle_alpha   90.00
_cell.angle_beta   90.00
_cell.angle_gamma   90.00
#
_symmetry.space_group_name_H-M   'P 1'
#
loop_
_entity.id
_entity.type
_entity.pdbx_description
1 polymer ?
#
loop_
_entity_poly.entity_id
_entity_poly.type
_entity_poly.pdbx_seq_one_letter_code
_entity_poly.pdbx_strand_id
1 'polypeptide(L)'
;RDNFTRFSQTVSLGEMIKTHGDDSQLAKKLFRVARLHFAKQRYSAMGPKLPDRQAMFNKLLDSAALKKAIADEAESKKSSPEKARQEAEKILEEIAAKVNHESLRIADRILSWLWNKLYQGINVQNGERVRKLALEGHEIVYVPCHRSHMDYLLLSYILYHQGLVPPHIAAGINLNFFPAGPLFRSWGAFFIRRTFKGNRLYSTIFREYLAELFYR
;
A
#
# COMPACT_ATOMS: atom_id res chain seq x y z
N ARG A 1 -9.53 -15.87 -12.10
CA ARG A 1 -10.16 -15.50 -10.81
C ARG A 1 -9.40 -16.24 -9.74
N ASP A 2 -8.48 -15.56 -9.07
CA ASP A 2 -7.76 -16.12 -7.93
C ASP A 2 -8.73 -16.13 -6.74
N ASN A 3 -9.30 -17.29 -6.48
CA ASN A 3 -10.19 -17.47 -5.34
C ASN A 3 -9.32 -17.85 -4.14
N PHE A 4 -9.03 -16.88 -3.29
CA PHE A 4 -8.49 -17.17 -1.96
C PHE A 4 -9.61 -17.73 -1.09
N THR A 5 -9.69 -19.06 -1.02
CA THR A 5 -10.63 -19.72 -0.12
C THR A 5 -9.95 -19.90 1.24
N ARG A 6 -10.54 -19.35 2.27
CA ARG A 6 -10.08 -19.51 3.65
C ARG A 6 -11.20 -20.02 4.51
N PHE A 7 -10.88 -20.98 5.33
CA PHE A 7 -11.78 -21.48 6.36
C PHE A 7 -11.50 -20.72 7.66
N SER A 8 -12.52 -20.06 8.21
CA SER A 8 -12.48 -19.54 9.58
C SER A 8 -12.73 -20.68 10.58
N GLN A 9 -12.57 -20.41 11.88
CA GLN A 9 -13.04 -21.35 12.90
C GLN A 9 -14.50 -21.65 12.67
N THR A 10 -14.84 -22.93 12.73
CA THR A 10 -16.22 -23.42 12.57
C THR A 10 -17.08 -22.88 13.70
N VAL A 11 -18.19 -22.25 13.35
CA VAL A 11 -19.22 -21.84 14.33
C VAL A 11 -20.36 -22.84 14.22
N SER A 12 -20.63 -23.55 15.32
CA SER A 12 -21.75 -24.48 15.36
C SER A 12 -23.08 -23.71 15.45
N LEU A 13 -23.84 -23.74 14.37
CA LEU A 13 -25.17 -23.13 14.32
C LEU A 13 -26.09 -23.75 15.38
N GLY A 14 -25.98 -25.08 15.63
CA GLY A 14 -26.74 -25.78 16.64
C GLY A 14 -26.47 -25.30 18.07
N GLU A 15 -25.22 -24.98 18.43
CA GLU A 15 -24.88 -24.42 19.73
C GLU A 15 -25.39 -22.99 19.88
N MET A 16 -25.33 -22.21 18.81
CA MET A 16 -25.84 -20.84 18.83
C MET A 16 -27.37 -20.79 18.99
N ILE A 17 -28.09 -21.68 18.35
CA ILE A 17 -29.55 -21.80 18.50
C ILE A 17 -29.90 -22.23 19.92
N LYS A 18 -29.17 -23.20 20.51
CA LYS A 18 -29.36 -23.62 21.90
C LYS A 18 -29.14 -22.53 22.93
N THR A 19 -28.16 -21.66 22.69
CA THR A 19 -27.79 -20.58 23.63
C THR A 19 -28.61 -19.31 23.46
N HIS A 20 -29.12 -19.01 22.26
CA HIS A 20 -29.77 -17.73 21.95
C HIS A 20 -31.23 -17.87 21.46
N GLY A 21 -31.74 -19.10 21.32
CA GLY A 21 -33.08 -19.37 20.80
C GLY A 21 -33.19 -19.20 19.27
N ASP A 22 -34.32 -19.66 18.74
CA ASP A 22 -34.64 -19.53 17.30
C ASP A 22 -35.37 -18.20 17.08
N ASP A 23 -34.62 -17.09 17.10
CA ASP A 23 -35.19 -15.75 16.93
C ASP A 23 -34.63 -15.08 15.66
N SER A 24 -35.45 -14.25 15.03
CA SER A 24 -35.07 -13.39 13.91
C SER A 24 -33.87 -12.47 14.24
N GLN A 25 -33.69 -12.18 15.52
CA GLN A 25 -32.55 -11.44 16.04
C GLN A 25 -31.23 -12.24 15.93
N LEU A 26 -31.25 -13.57 16.05
CA LEU A 26 -30.06 -14.42 15.87
C LEU A 26 -29.54 -14.34 14.43
N ALA A 27 -30.42 -14.40 13.45
CA ALA A 27 -30.06 -14.26 12.03
C ALA A 27 -29.43 -12.88 11.76
N LYS A 28 -29.98 -11.80 12.33
CA LYS A 28 -29.42 -10.45 12.23
C LYS A 28 -28.05 -10.32 12.89
N LYS A 29 -27.85 -10.94 14.07
CA LYS A 29 -26.54 -10.98 14.75
C LYS A 29 -25.51 -11.73 13.95
N LEU A 30 -25.87 -12.94 13.43
CA LEU A 30 -24.99 -13.73 12.56
C LEU A 30 -24.58 -12.97 11.30
N PHE A 31 -25.55 -12.33 10.63
CA PHE A 31 -25.28 -11.52 9.46
C PHE A 31 -24.34 -10.36 9.77
N ARG A 32 -24.53 -9.68 10.91
CA ARG A 32 -23.64 -8.60 11.35
C ARG A 32 -22.23 -9.10 11.62
N VAL A 33 -22.08 -10.23 12.34
CA VAL A 33 -20.77 -10.83 12.64
C VAL A 33 -20.08 -11.27 11.34
N ALA A 34 -20.79 -11.96 10.45
CA ALA A 34 -20.26 -12.38 9.15
C ALA A 34 -19.81 -11.15 8.33
N ARG A 35 -20.64 -10.11 8.24
CA ARG A 35 -20.30 -8.87 7.52
C ARG A 35 -19.06 -8.20 8.07
N LEU A 36 -18.91 -8.12 9.40
CA LEU A 36 -17.73 -7.55 10.04
C LEU A 36 -16.49 -8.41 9.78
N HIS A 37 -16.63 -9.74 9.87
CA HIS A 37 -15.54 -10.65 9.57
C HIS A 37 -15.07 -10.52 8.12
N PHE A 38 -15.99 -10.55 7.14
CA PHE A 38 -15.64 -10.36 5.74
C PHE A 38 -15.09 -8.96 5.45
N ALA A 39 -15.61 -7.92 6.09
CA ALA A 39 -15.05 -6.57 5.97
C ALA A 39 -13.61 -6.51 6.48
N LYS A 40 -13.32 -7.14 7.62
CA LYS A 40 -11.97 -7.22 8.20
C LYS A 40 -11.02 -8.01 7.31
N GLN A 41 -11.45 -9.16 6.77
CA GLN A 41 -10.65 -9.96 5.83
C GLN A 41 -10.38 -9.20 4.52
N ARG A 42 -11.39 -8.51 4.00
CA ARG A 42 -11.24 -7.68 2.81
C ARG A 42 -10.26 -6.53 3.05
N TYR A 43 -10.33 -5.87 4.20
CA TYR A 43 -9.40 -4.81 4.57
C TYR A 43 -7.96 -5.32 4.65
N SER A 44 -7.75 -6.48 5.26
CA SER A 44 -6.43 -7.13 5.33
C SER A 44 -5.85 -7.49 3.95
N ALA A 45 -6.71 -7.87 2.99
CA ALA A 45 -6.28 -8.31 1.66
C ALA A 45 -6.15 -7.18 0.63
N MET A 46 -6.97 -6.13 0.76
CA MET A 46 -7.03 -5.03 -0.21
C MET A 46 -6.52 -3.70 0.35
N GLY A 47 -6.35 -3.60 1.67
CA GLY A 47 -6.03 -2.36 2.36
C GLY A 47 -7.18 -1.35 2.39
N PRO A 48 -6.94 -0.16 2.94
CA PRO A 48 -7.88 0.93 2.85
C PRO A 48 -8.09 1.31 1.39
N LYS A 49 -9.29 1.80 1.06
CA LYS A 49 -9.52 2.39 -0.25
C LYS A 49 -8.58 3.58 -0.40
N LEU A 50 -7.59 3.45 -1.27
CA LEU A 50 -6.76 4.58 -1.62
C LEU A 50 -7.66 5.64 -2.27
N PRO A 51 -7.64 6.90 -1.82
CA PRO A 51 -8.30 7.97 -2.53
C PRO A 51 -7.72 8.08 -3.93
N ASP A 52 -8.48 8.68 -4.82
CA ASP A 52 -7.97 9.04 -6.13
C ASP A 52 -6.66 9.83 -5.97
N ARG A 53 -5.69 9.49 -6.80
CA ARG A 53 -4.35 10.10 -6.77
C ARG A 53 -4.42 11.62 -6.84
N GLN A 54 -5.34 12.14 -7.66
CA GLN A 54 -5.54 13.59 -7.78
C GLN A 54 -6.12 14.20 -6.51
N ALA A 55 -7.06 13.52 -5.87
CA ALA A 55 -7.60 13.96 -4.59
C ALA A 55 -6.53 14.00 -3.49
N MET A 56 -5.63 12.98 -3.47
CA MET A 56 -4.48 12.99 -2.57
C MET A 56 -3.53 14.16 -2.86
N PHE A 57 -3.22 14.44 -4.12
CA PHE A 57 -2.36 15.55 -4.50
C PHE A 57 -2.95 16.89 -4.09
N ASN A 58 -4.23 17.10 -4.34
CA ASN A 58 -4.93 18.32 -3.94
C ASN A 58 -4.89 18.49 -2.40
N LYS A 59 -5.18 17.41 -1.66
CA LYS A 59 -5.11 17.42 -0.19
C LYS A 59 -3.72 17.81 0.32
N LEU A 60 -2.67 17.22 -0.25
CA LEU A 60 -1.29 17.50 0.13
C LEU A 60 -0.89 18.94 -0.21
N LEU A 61 -1.18 19.39 -1.43
CA LEU A 61 -0.86 20.76 -1.89
C LEU A 61 -1.60 21.83 -1.08
N ASP A 62 -2.76 21.50 -0.53
CA ASP A 62 -3.55 22.40 0.29
C ASP A 62 -3.18 22.37 1.78
N SER A 63 -2.27 21.45 2.19
CA SER A 63 -1.77 21.41 3.55
C SER A 63 -1.01 22.71 3.91
N ALA A 64 -1.09 23.12 5.18
CA ALA A 64 -0.41 24.32 5.66
C ALA A 64 1.12 24.23 5.44
N ALA A 65 1.69 23.04 5.61
CA ALA A 65 3.12 22.79 5.44
C ALA A 65 3.56 22.99 3.99
N LEU A 66 2.79 22.46 3.01
CA LEU A 66 3.13 22.61 1.60
C LEU A 66 2.85 24.04 1.10
N LYS A 67 1.77 24.67 1.52
CA LYS A 67 1.49 26.07 1.18
C LYS A 67 2.64 26.99 1.59
N LYS A 68 3.14 26.79 2.81
CA LYS A 68 4.32 27.54 3.30
C LYS A 68 5.56 27.22 2.48
N ALA A 69 5.87 25.94 2.24
CA ALA A 69 7.05 25.54 1.47
C ALA A 69 7.02 26.06 0.03
N ILE A 70 5.83 26.11 -0.60
CA ILE A 70 5.65 26.68 -1.95
C ILE A 70 5.88 28.20 -1.94
N ALA A 71 5.40 28.91 -0.91
CA ALA A 71 5.64 30.34 -0.78
C ALA A 71 7.12 30.66 -0.56
N ASP A 72 7.78 29.94 0.35
CA ASP A 72 9.23 30.07 0.62
C ASP A 72 10.06 29.80 -0.66
N GLU A 73 9.66 28.80 -1.46
CA GLU A 73 10.33 28.47 -2.72
C GLU A 73 10.14 29.56 -3.78
N ALA A 74 8.91 30.10 -3.90
CA ALA A 74 8.60 31.19 -4.82
C ALA A 74 9.45 32.45 -4.49
N GLU A 75 9.56 32.78 -3.21
CA GLU A 75 10.36 33.91 -2.74
C GLU A 75 11.86 33.68 -3.01
N SER A 76 12.36 32.50 -2.64
CA SER A 76 13.79 32.16 -2.81
C SER A 76 14.24 32.18 -4.27
N LYS A 77 13.37 31.68 -5.19
CA LYS A 77 13.66 31.62 -6.63
C LYS A 77 13.19 32.88 -7.40
N LYS A 78 12.61 33.87 -6.71
CA LYS A 78 11.99 35.05 -7.34
C LYS A 78 11.03 34.65 -8.46
N SER A 79 10.22 33.60 -8.26
CA SER A 79 9.28 33.07 -9.21
C SER A 79 7.84 33.33 -8.78
N SER A 80 6.88 33.15 -9.70
CA SER A 80 5.47 33.26 -9.31
C SER A 80 5.03 32.08 -8.44
N PRO A 81 4.06 32.30 -7.52
CA PRO A 81 3.51 31.21 -6.70
C PRO A 81 2.96 30.05 -7.55
N GLU A 82 2.40 30.34 -8.73
CA GLU A 82 1.87 29.33 -9.65
C GLU A 82 2.99 28.42 -10.18
N LYS A 83 4.16 28.99 -10.52
CA LYS A 83 5.31 28.21 -10.98
C LYS A 83 5.85 27.31 -9.87
N ALA A 84 5.93 27.82 -8.64
CA ALA A 84 6.35 27.04 -7.48
C ALA A 84 5.35 25.91 -7.17
N ARG A 85 4.03 26.15 -7.31
CA ARG A 85 3.01 25.12 -7.17
C ARG A 85 3.13 24.03 -8.24
N GLN A 86 3.33 24.41 -9.51
CA GLN A 86 3.56 23.45 -10.60
C GLN A 86 4.81 22.61 -10.37
N GLU A 87 5.88 23.19 -9.79
CA GLU A 87 7.07 22.43 -9.42
C GLU A 87 6.77 21.44 -8.30
N ALA A 88 5.98 21.83 -7.30
CA ALA A 88 5.52 20.92 -6.25
C ALA A 88 4.68 19.76 -6.80
N GLU A 89 3.79 20.02 -7.74
CA GLU A 89 3.01 18.97 -8.43
C GLU A 89 3.91 18.00 -9.19
N LYS A 90 4.91 18.48 -9.93
CA LYS A 90 5.90 17.64 -10.62
C LYS A 90 6.68 16.77 -9.64
N ILE A 91 7.08 17.32 -8.50
CA ILE A 91 7.76 16.56 -7.45
C ILE A 91 6.85 15.48 -6.88
N LEU A 92 5.57 15.78 -6.61
CA LEU A 92 4.59 14.78 -6.17
C LEU A 92 4.40 13.68 -7.21
N GLU A 93 4.32 14.02 -8.50
CA GLU A 93 4.24 13.06 -9.59
C GLU A 93 5.50 12.19 -9.70
N GLU A 94 6.66 12.77 -9.44
CA GLU A 94 7.93 12.03 -9.40
C GLU A 94 7.97 11.03 -8.26
N ILE A 95 7.51 11.41 -7.07
CA ILE A 95 7.56 10.58 -5.86
C ILE A 95 6.45 9.53 -5.85
N ALA A 96 5.21 9.92 -6.07
CA ALA A 96 4.04 9.14 -5.69
C ALA A 96 3.86 7.83 -6.47
N ALA A 97 3.51 6.78 -5.75
CA ALA A 97 3.05 5.52 -6.32
C ALA A 97 1.72 5.68 -7.09
N LYS A 98 1.44 4.74 -7.99
CA LYS A 98 0.18 4.68 -8.76
C LYS A 98 -0.29 3.23 -8.80
N VAL A 99 -0.72 2.72 -7.64
CA VAL A 99 -1.11 1.31 -7.51
C VAL A 99 -2.26 0.98 -8.47
N ASN A 100 -2.10 -0.11 -9.21
CA ASN A 100 -3.13 -0.66 -10.10
C ASN A 100 -3.29 -2.15 -9.85
N HIS A 101 -4.48 -2.56 -9.42
CA HIS A 101 -4.79 -3.95 -9.10
C HIS A 101 -4.71 -4.90 -10.31
N GLU A 102 -4.99 -4.42 -11.52
CA GLU A 102 -4.82 -5.23 -12.73
C GLU A 102 -3.34 -5.49 -13.03
N SER A 103 -2.52 -4.46 -12.88
CA SER A 103 -1.07 -4.58 -13.02
C SER A 103 -0.48 -5.52 -11.97
N LEU A 104 -0.97 -5.48 -10.72
CA LEU A 104 -0.56 -6.41 -9.67
C LEU A 104 -0.89 -7.87 -10.01
N ARG A 105 -2.06 -8.13 -10.60
CA ARG A 105 -2.43 -9.49 -11.06
C ARG A 105 -1.54 -10.00 -12.20
N ILE A 106 -1.15 -9.11 -13.12
CA ILE A 106 -0.21 -9.45 -14.19
C ILE A 106 1.17 -9.73 -13.59
N ALA A 107 1.62 -8.89 -12.65
CA ALA A 107 2.88 -9.09 -11.92
C ALA A 107 2.89 -10.44 -11.21
N ASP A 108 1.81 -10.79 -10.52
CA ASP A 108 1.67 -12.07 -9.85
C ASP A 108 1.85 -13.26 -10.78
N ARG A 109 1.23 -13.24 -11.96
CA ARG A 109 1.39 -14.32 -12.96
C ARG A 109 2.83 -14.45 -13.44
N ILE A 110 3.47 -13.31 -13.75
CA ILE A 110 4.86 -13.28 -14.22
C ILE A 110 5.79 -13.77 -13.11
N LEU A 111 5.62 -13.27 -11.89
CA LEU A 111 6.44 -13.65 -10.75
C LEU A 111 6.20 -15.11 -10.34
N SER A 112 4.96 -15.59 -10.36
CA SER A 112 4.66 -17.01 -10.11
C SER A 112 5.39 -17.93 -11.10
N TRP A 113 5.33 -17.60 -12.39
CA TRP A 113 6.06 -18.36 -13.40
C TRP A 113 7.58 -18.31 -13.15
N LEU A 114 8.11 -17.12 -12.86
CA LEU A 114 9.55 -16.92 -12.61
C LEU A 114 10.03 -17.70 -11.38
N TRP A 115 9.32 -17.58 -10.26
CA TRP A 115 9.69 -18.24 -9.00
C TRP A 115 9.59 -19.75 -9.09
N ASN A 116 8.55 -20.28 -9.74
CA ASN A 116 8.41 -21.71 -9.95
C ASN A 116 9.49 -22.29 -10.89
N LYS A 117 10.05 -21.45 -11.78
CA LYS A 117 11.15 -21.86 -12.66
C LYS A 117 12.51 -21.78 -11.96
N LEU A 118 12.72 -20.80 -11.09
CA LEU A 118 14.01 -20.55 -10.45
C LEU A 118 14.18 -21.30 -9.13
N TYR A 119 13.10 -21.58 -8.43
CA TYR A 119 13.12 -22.17 -7.09
C TYR A 119 12.22 -23.40 -7.02
N GLN A 120 12.61 -24.37 -6.18
CA GLN A 120 11.84 -25.58 -5.90
C GLN A 120 10.69 -25.34 -4.88
N GLY A 121 10.49 -24.13 -4.45
CA GLY A 121 9.48 -23.71 -3.50
C GLY A 121 9.96 -22.55 -2.64
N ILE A 122 9.03 -21.92 -1.95
CA ILE A 122 9.29 -20.80 -1.04
C ILE A 122 8.77 -21.20 0.34
N ASN A 123 9.69 -21.32 1.30
CA ASN A 123 9.32 -21.58 2.69
C ASN A 123 9.14 -20.27 3.45
N VAL A 124 7.91 -19.99 3.88
CA VAL A 124 7.57 -18.78 4.62
C VAL A 124 7.44 -19.11 6.10
N GLN A 125 8.36 -18.61 6.91
CA GLN A 125 8.29 -18.74 8.36
C GLN A 125 7.65 -17.51 9.00
N ASN A 126 6.91 -17.70 10.09
CA ASN A 126 6.26 -16.63 10.87
C ASN A 126 5.23 -15.76 10.10
N GLY A 127 4.77 -16.18 8.93
CA GLY A 127 3.77 -15.44 8.14
C GLY A 127 2.47 -15.17 8.90
N GLU A 128 2.03 -16.13 9.73
CA GLU A 128 0.82 -15.97 10.56
C GLU A 128 0.95 -14.85 11.61
N ARG A 129 2.16 -14.60 12.14
CA ARG A 129 2.38 -13.49 13.08
C ARG A 129 2.19 -12.14 12.38
N VAL A 130 2.73 -11.98 11.18
CA VAL A 130 2.57 -10.77 10.36
C VAL A 130 1.10 -10.55 10.03
N ARG A 131 0.43 -11.62 9.65
CA ARG A 131 -1.01 -11.59 9.35
C ARG A 131 -1.85 -11.19 10.56
N LYS A 132 -1.55 -11.72 11.74
CA LYS A 132 -2.24 -11.34 12.98
C LYS A 132 -2.10 -9.84 13.23
N LEU A 133 -0.90 -9.28 13.14
CA LEU A 133 -0.65 -7.84 13.28
C LEU A 133 -1.44 -7.01 12.26
N ALA A 134 -1.45 -7.42 10.99
CA ALA A 134 -2.24 -6.75 9.96
C ALA A 134 -3.76 -6.78 10.25
N LEU A 135 -4.27 -7.90 10.76
CA LEU A 135 -5.69 -8.04 11.16
C LEU A 135 -6.04 -7.22 12.40
N GLU A 136 -5.08 -6.96 13.27
CA GLU A 136 -5.22 -6.10 14.45
C GLU A 136 -5.17 -4.60 14.08
N GLY A 137 -4.85 -4.28 12.82
CA GLY A 137 -4.81 -2.90 12.31
C GLY A 137 -3.47 -2.19 12.53
N HIS A 138 -2.41 -2.96 12.79
CA HIS A 138 -1.07 -2.37 12.91
C HIS A 138 -0.50 -1.98 11.54
N GLU A 139 0.14 -0.83 11.48
CA GLU A 139 0.99 -0.46 10.35
C GLU A 139 2.28 -1.29 10.40
N ILE A 140 2.63 -1.93 9.28
CA ILE A 140 3.77 -2.83 9.21
C ILE A 140 4.83 -2.28 8.27
N VAL A 141 6.01 -2.03 8.81
CA VAL A 141 7.18 -1.63 8.03
C VAL A 141 8.08 -2.85 7.82
N TYR A 142 8.25 -3.23 6.55
CA TYR A 142 9.12 -4.33 6.17
C TYR A 142 10.52 -3.81 5.85
N VAL A 143 11.51 -4.32 6.53
CA VAL A 143 12.94 -3.96 6.32
C VAL A 143 13.71 -5.21 5.91
N PRO A 144 13.66 -5.59 4.63
CA PRO A 144 14.40 -6.76 4.14
C PRO A 144 15.90 -6.48 4.12
N CYS A 145 16.70 -7.55 4.28
CA CYS A 145 18.13 -7.49 4.03
C CYS A 145 18.36 -7.35 2.52
N HIS A 146 18.49 -6.12 2.06
CA HIS A 146 18.51 -5.77 0.64
C HIS A 146 19.84 -6.15 -0.02
N ARG A 147 19.97 -7.41 -0.44
CA ARG A 147 21.13 -7.92 -1.18
C ARG A 147 20.89 -7.96 -2.68
N SER A 148 19.63 -8.00 -3.12
CA SER A 148 19.23 -8.11 -4.51
C SER A 148 17.96 -7.31 -4.80
N HIS A 149 17.80 -6.90 -6.05
CA HIS A 149 16.52 -6.35 -6.54
C HIS A 149 15.38 -7.37 -6.55
N MET A 150 15.71 -8.65 -6.34
CA MET A 150 14.70 -9.72 -6.22
C MET A 150 13.99 -9.70 -4.86
N ASP A 151 14.64 -9.20 -3.82
CA ASP A 151 14.16 -9.31 -2.43
C ASP A 151 12.82 -8.63 -2.22
N TYR A 152 12.62 -7.41 -2.72
CA TYR A 152 11.37 -6.69 -2.57
C TYR A 152 10.25 -7.24 -3.48
N LEU A 153 10.60 -7.79 -4.66
CA LEU A 153 9.64 -8.46 -5.54
C LEU A 153 9.15 -9.77 -4.90
N LEU A 154 10.07 -10.54 -4.34
CA LEU A 154 9.75 -11.77 -3.62
C LEU A 154 8.90 -11.50 -2.39
N LEU A 155 9.24 -10.48 -1.59
CA LEU A 155 8.47 -10.08 -0.42
C LEU A 155 7.04 -9.69 -0.81
N SER A 156 6.87 -8.84 -1.82
CA SER A 156 5.55 -8.42 -2.31
C SER A 156 4.73 -9.60 -2.81
N TYR A 157 5.37 -10.53 -3.53
CA TYR A 157 4.76 -11.77 -4.01
C TYR A 157 4.28 -12.66 -2.84
N ILE A 158 5.13 -12.88 -1.84
CA ILE A 158 4.78 -13.67 -0.66
C ILE A 158 3.60 -13.06 0.09
N LEU A 159 3.64 -11.76 0.34
CA LEU A 159 2.58 -11.07 1.06
C LEU A 159 1.25 -11.13 0.29
N TYR A 160 1.28 -10.94 -1.02
CA TYR A 160 0.10 -11.10 -1.87
C TYR A 160 -0.49 -12.51 -1.77
N HIS A 161 0.35 -13.57 -1.84
CA HIS A 161 -0.09 -14.96 -1.69
C HIS A 161 -0.53 -15.31 -0.25
N GLN A 162 -0.06 -14.57 0.75
CA GLN A 162 -0.58 -14.66 2.12
C GLN A 162 -1.91 -13.90 2.29
N GLY A 163 -2.43 -13.27 1.21
CA GLY A 163 -3.64 -12.46 1.22
C GLY A 163 -3.48 -11.21 2.08
N LEU A 164 -2.29 -10.65 2.09
CA LEU A 164 -1.97 -9.36 2.67
C LEU A 164 -1.82 -8.32 1.57
N VAL A 165 -2.00 -7.07 1.92
CA VAL A 165 -1.79 -5.95 1.00
C VAL A 165 -0.31 -5.91 0.62
N PRO A 166 0.04 -5.85 -0.68
CA PRO A 166 1.41 -5.58 -1.08
C PRO A 166 1.87 -4.23 -0.52
N PRO A 167 3.07 -4.15 0.06
CA PRO A 167 3.54 -2.93 0.69
C PRO A 167 3.88 -1.87 -0.36
N HIS A 168 3.83 -0.61 0.03
CA HIS A 168 4.49 0.44 -0.73
C HIS A 168 6.01 0.24 -0.68
N ILE A 169 6.68 0.35 -1.83
CA ILE A 169 8.11 0.07 -1.97
C ILE A 169 8.85 1.39 -2.16
N ALA A 170 9.76 1.70 -1.23
CA ALA A 170 10.69 2.81 -1.38
C ALA A 170 11.77 2.47 -2.40
N ALA A 171 11.75 3.11 -3.55
CA ALA A 171 12.70 2.86 -4.65
C ALA A 171 13.58 4.07 -4.95
N GLY A 172 14.82 3.84 -5.30
CA GLY A 172 15.69 4.93 -5.76
C GLY A 172 15.23 5.50 -7.10
N ILE A 173 15.37 6.82 -7.29
CA ILE A 173 14.96 7.53 -8.51
C ILE A 173 15.63 6.96 -9.78
N ASN A 174 16.78 6.32 -9.65
CA ASN A 174 17.47 5.64 -10.73
C ASN A 174 16.68 4.47 -11.36
N LEU A 175 15.67 3.95 -10.65
CA LEU A 175 14.77 2.93 -11.17
C LEU A 175 13.54 3.52 -11.89
N ASN A 176 13.40 4.85 -11.90
CA ASN A 176 12.31 5.55 -12.55
C ASN A 176 12.59 5.84 -14.03
N PHE A 177 12.98 4.83 -14.79
CA PHE A 177 13.18 4.92 -16.24
C PHE A 177 12.13 4.12 -16.99
N PHE A 178 11.86 4.50 -18.24
CA PHE A 178 10.92 3.76 -19.08
C PHE A 178 11.57 2.45 -19.59
N PRO A 179 10.86 1.29 -19.57
CA PRO A 179 9.47 1.09 -19.12
C PRO A 179 9.35 0.71 -17.63
N ALA A 180 10.43 0.56 -16.89
CA ALA A 180 10.46 0.01 -15.52
C ALA A 180 9.75 0.93 -14.51
N GLY A 181 9.99 2.24 -14.60
CA GLY A 181 9.42 3.22 -13.67
C GLY A 181 7.88 3.16 -13.56
N PRO A 182 7.15 3.32 -14.68
CA PRO A 182 5.70 3.18 -14.70
C PRO A 182 5.21 1.83 -14.17
N LEU A 183 5.92 0.74 -14.48
CA LEU A 183 5.59 -0.60 -14.01
C LEU A 183 5.74 -0.71 -12.49
N PHE A 184 6.88 -0.30 -11.94
CA PHE A 184 7.10 -0.32 -10.49
C PHE A 184 6.12 0.59 -9.74
N ARG A 185 5.77 1.76 -10.30
CA ARG A 185 4.72 2.61 -9.71
C ARG A 185 3.39 1.90 -9.61
N SER A 186 3.03 1.13 -10.64
CA SER A 186 1.78 0.38 -10.66
C SER A 186 1.75 -0.77 -9.66
N TRP A 187 2.92 -1.20 -9.18
CA TRP A 187 3.09 -2.20 -8.12
C TRP A 187 3.29 -1.61 -6.72
N GLY A 188 3.15 -0.30 -6.60
CA GLY A 188 3.22 0.39 -5.31
C GLY A 188 4.57 1.03 -4.99
N ALA A 189 5.51 1.07 -5.95
CA ALA A 189 6.76 1.78 -5.73
C ALA A 189 6.55 3.30 -5.73
N PHE A 190 7.18 3.98 -4.77
CA PHE A 190 7.39 5.42 -4.76
C PHE A 190 8.88 5.72 -4.85
N PHE A 191 9.25 6.83 -5.48
CA PHE A 191 10.63 7.09 -5.82
C PHE A 191 11.25 8.17 -4.94
N ILE A 192 12.52 7.92 -4.54
CA ILE A 192 13.29 8.81 -3.67
C ILE A 192 14.56 9.24 -4.39
N ARG A 193 14.82 10.53 -4.41
CA ARG A 193 16.10 11.07 -4.88
C ARG A 193 17.21 10.66 -3.90
N ARG A 194 18.39 10.34 -4.42
CA ARG A 194 19.55 9.97 -3.57
C ARG A 194 19.99 11.10 -2.66
N THR A 195 19.91 12.33 -3.15
CA THR A 195 20.25 13.54 -2.40
C THR A 195 19.22 14.61 -2.67
N PHE A 196 18.67 15.16 -1.61
CA PHE A 196 17.76 16.30 -1.63
C PHE A 196 18.16 17.34 -0.57
N LYS A 197 19.44 17.26 -0.11
CA LYS A 197 20.01 18.18 0.85
C LYS A 197 19.99 19.61 0.24
N GLY A 198 19.37 20.54 0.93
CA GLY A 198 19.20 21.92 0.46
C GLY A 198 17.92 22.19 -0.34
N ASN A 199 17.19 21.15 -0.79
CA ASN A 199 15.88 21.32 -1.42
C ASN A 199 14.76 21.18 -0.38
N ARG A 200 14.37 22.31 0.22
CA ARG A 200 13.34 22.35 1.27
C ARG A 200 11.97 21.93 0.73
N LEU A 201 11.60 22.36 -0.48
CA LEU A 201 10.34 22.00 -1.10
C LEU A 201 10.21 20.48 -1.26
N TYR A 202 11.23 19.83 -1.83
CA TYR A 202 11.25 18.38 -1.99
C TYR A 202 11.13 17.64 -0.63
N SER A 203 11.92 18.07 0.36
CA SER A 203 11.92 17.45 1.69
C SER A 203 10.56 17.56 2.37
N THR A 204 9.89 18.71 2.24
CA THR A 204 8.56 18.93 2.82
C THR A 204 7.52 18.05 2.10
N ILE A 205 7.53 18.03 0.77
CA ILE A 205 6.64 17.19 -0.02
C ILE A 205 6.80 15.71 0.33
N PHE A 206 8.05 15.26 0.42
CA PHE A 206 8.35 13.86 0.73
C PHE A 206 7.84 13.47 2.13
N ARG A 207 8.07 14.33 3.13
CA ARG A 207 7.58 14.11 4.50
C ARG A 207 6.06 14.04 4.56
N GLU A 208 5.38 14.99 3.94
CA GLU A 208 3.90 15.01 3.92
C GLU A 208 3.33 13.81 3.16
N TYR A 209 3.96 13.40 2.06
CA TYR A 209 3.58 12.21 1.33
C TYR A 209 3.73 10.93 2.17
N LEU A 210 4.85 10.77 2.90
CA LEU A 210 5.04 9.65 3.81
C LEU A 210 4.03 9.68 4.95
N ALA A 211 3.79 10.84 5.55
CA ALA A 211 2.76 10.99 6.58
C ALA A 211 1.39 10.53 6.07
N GLU A 212 1.02 10.90 4.85
CA GLU A 212 -0.23 10.46 4.24
C GLU A 212 -0.26 8.94 3.99
N LEU A 213 0.85 8.27 3.76
CA LEU A 213 0.91 6.81 3.64
C LEU A 213 0.76 6.09 5.00
N PHE A 214 1.30 6.67 6.08
CA PHE A 214 1.32 6.05 7.40
C PHE A 214 0.07 6.33 8.25
N TYR A 215 -0.60 7.45 8.06
CA TYR A 215 -1.75 7.86 8.90
C TYR A 215 -3.11 7.60 8.21
N ARG A 216 -3.18 6.63 7.34
CA ARG A 216 -4.41 6.13 6.71
C ARG A 216 -4.89 4.81 7.34
#